data_422bd7a943bf58f02e0c420056749c4f
#
_entry.id   422bd7a943bf58f02e0c420056749c4f
#
_cell.length_a   1.000
_cell.length_b   1.000
_cell.length_c   1.000
_cell.angle_alpha   90.00
_cell.angle_beta   90.00
_cell.angle_gamma   90.00
#
_symmetry.space_group_name_H-M   'P 1'
#
loop_
_entity.id
_entity.type
_entity.pdbx_description
1 polymer ?
#
loop_
_entity_poly.entity_id
_entity_poly.type
_entity_poly.pdbx_seq_one_letter_code
_entity_poly.pdbx_strand_id
1 'polypeptide(L)'
;MKNRNVLQKITIIALCIIIMITAMSGCSLKSLAVGDFLSYMKDKYGMDFTLVEDHDAYDLSTSMAAIYVECSEYPGEKIFVGRDSLNGGKEIAYHDNFVAIKYKQQTKELAEKMASNVLGECRVLYEPYDNGSQPDEFDNSTTFEEFISRNPSKIDIYILLPPEHTADEKDLKKLEEEWIKNHFVSYCCMYYITDEEAYRGIQVHSDVRNYDKCYTDMARFDLNEDMTITVEYGIND
;
A
#
# COMPACT_ATOMS: atom_id res chain seq x y z
N MET A 1 19.73 -59.86 23.30
CA MET A 1 18.51 -59.25 22.77
C MET A 1 17.98 -58.06 23.62
N LYS A 2 18.20 -58.01 24.92
CA LYS A 2 17.67 -56.97 25.83
C LYS A 2 18.22 -55.53 25.58
N ASN A 3 19.48 -55.41 25.20
CA ASN A 3 20.14 -54.09 24.97
C ASN A 3 19.68 -53.38 23.69
N ARG A 4 19.23 -54.11 22.66
CA ARG A 4 18.81 -53.54 21.39
C ARG A 4 17.49 -52.78 21.54
N ASN A 5 16.57 -53.25 22.38
CA ASN A 5 15.29 -52.58 22.65
C ASN A 5 15.45 -51.31 23.51
N VAL A 6 16.47 -51.26 24.37
CA VAL A 6 16.75 -50.07 25.16
C VAL A 6 17.35 -48.97 24.28
N LEU A 7 18.28 -49.32 23.39
CA LEU A 7 18.90 -48.37 22.46
C LEU A 7 17.85 -47.77 21.51
N GLN A 8 16.93 -48.57 20.96
CA GLN A 8 15.82 -48.09 20.12
C GLN A 8 14.88 -47.11 20.85
N LYS A 9 14.54 -47.39 22.11
CA LYS A 9 13.71 -46.49 22.92
C LYS A 9 14.38 -45.14 23.18
N ILE A 10 15.69 -45.14 23.47
CA ILE A 10 16.46 -43.90 23.68
C ILE A 10 16.51 -43.07 22.39
N THR A 11 16.73 -43.73 21.24
CA THR A 11 16.75 -43.04 19.93
C THR A 11 15.40 -42.39 19.58
N ILE A 12 14.29 -43.07 19.84
CA ILE A 12 12.95 -42.54 19.63
C ILE A 12 12.65 -41.34 20.55
N ILE A 13 13.03 -41.42 21.82
CA ILE A 13 12.85 -40.32 22.79
C ILE A 13 13.71 -39.11 22.37
N ALA A 14 14.95 -39.31 21.98
CA ALA A 14 15.82 -38.24 21.51
C ALA A 14 15.25 -37.56 20.23
N LEU A 15 14.72 -38.36 19.30
CA LEU A 15 14.09 -37.84 18.09
C LEU A 15 12.83 -37.02 18.40
N CYS A 16 11.98 -37.48 19.32
CA CYS A 16 10.79 -36.74 19.77
C CYS A 16 11.14 -35.41 20.46
N ILE A 17 12.23 -35.40 21.26
CA ILE A 17 12.70 -34.18 21.92
C ILE A 17 13.22 -33.16 20.87
N ILE A 18 13.97 -33.61 19.88
CA ILE A 18 14.45 -32.75 18.78
C ILE A 18 13.26 -32.15 18.00
N ILE A 19 12.25 -32.95 17.67
CA ILE A 19 11.06 -32.49 16.98
C ILE A 19 10.27 -31.46 17.82
N MET A 20 10.14 -31.67 19.13
CA MET A 20 9.50 -30.71 20.03
C MET A 20 10.28 -29.40 20.14
N ILE A 21 11.60 -29.44 20.22
CA ILE A 21 12.45 -28.25 20.29
C ILE A 21 12.35 -27.45 18.99
N THR A 22 12.35 -28.10 17.83
CA THR A 22 12.19 -27.40 16.53
C THR A 22 10.81 -26.79 16.33
N ALA A 23 9.75 -27.45 16.80
CA ALA A 23 8.39 -26.91 16.74
C ALA A 23 8.21 -25.69 17.68
N MET A 24 8.80 -25.73 18.88
CA MET A 24 8.74 -24.60 19.83
C MET A 24 9.60 -23.40 19.38
N SER A 25 10.73 -23.63 18.71
CA SER A 25 11.59 -22.54 18.21
C SER A 25 10.93 -21.79 17.05
N GLY A 26 10.19 -22.44 16.17
CA GLY A 26 9.46 -21.78 15.09
C GLY A 26 8.38 -20.80 15.58
N CYS A 27 7.58 -21.20 16.57
CA CYS A 27 6.57 -20.33 17.17
C CYS A 27 7.17 -19.14 17.95
N SER A 28 8.31 -19.32 18.61
CA SER A 28 8.96 -18.25 19.37
C SER A 28 9.60 -17.19 18.46
N LEU A 29 10.21 -17.60 17.36
CA LEU A 29 10.81 -16.67 16.38
C LEU A 29 9.76 -15.82 15.67
N LYS A 30 8.61 -16.38 15.31
CA LYS A 30 7.50 -15.67 14.70
C LYS A 30 6.92 -14.61 15.65
N SER A 31 6.73 -14.95 16.92
CA SER A 31 6.21 -14.02 17.92
C SER A 31 7.19 -12.89 18.24
N LEU A 32 8.50 -13.15 18.21
CA LEU A 32 9.52 -12.13 18.36
C LEU A 32 9.51 -11.15 17.18
N ALA A 33 9.41 -11.65 15.95
CA ALA A 33 9.33 -10.79 14.76
C ALA A 33 8.11 -9.87 14.77
N VAL A 34 6.93 -10.38 15.15
CA VAL A 34 5.73 -9.55 15.31
C VAL A 34 5.93 -8.48 16.38
N GLY A 35 6.57 -8.82 17.50
CA GLY A 35 6.89 -7.86 18.56
C GLY A 35 7.78 -6.72 18.07
N ASP A 36 8.75 -7.00 17.21
CA ASP A 36 9.64 -5.98 16.64
C ASP A 36 8.87 -4.99 15.75
N PHE A 37 7.95 -5.46 14.90
CA PHE A 37 7.08 -4.60 14.08
C PHE A 37 6.17 -3.71 14.95
N LEU A 38 5.52 -4.29 15.96
CA LEU A 38 4.65 -3.53 16.87
C LEU A 38 5.44 -2.49 17.68
N SER A 39 6.67 -2.82 18.08
CA SER A 39 7.57 -1.88 18.76
C SER A 39 7.95 -0.72 17.84
N TYR A 40 8.35 -1.01 16.60
CA TYR A 40 8.64 0.01 15.61
C TYR A 40 7.47 0.99 15.43
N MET A 41 6.25 0.47 15.22
CA MET A 41 5.06 1.30 15.05
C MET A 41 4.76 2.15 16.30
N LYS A 42 4.88 1.56 17.47
CA LYS A 42 4.68 2.28 18.74
C LYS A 42 5.71 3.38 18.96
N ASP A 43 6.98 3.11 18.70
CA ASP A 43 8.08 4.06 18.87
C ASP A 43 7.95 5.23 17.87
N LYS A 44 7.54 4.94 16.63
CA LYS A 44 7.38 5.95 15.57
C LYS A 44 6.16 6.82 15.75
N TYR A 45 5.02 6.25 16.15
CA TYR A 45 3.73 6.94 16.18
C TYR A 45 3.19 7.26 17.58
N GLY A 46 3.78 6.68 18.64
CA GLY A 46 3.39 6.95 20.03
C GLY A 46 2.05 6.35 20.43
N MET A 47 1.51 5.39 19.64
CA MET A 47 0.22 4.74 19.88
C MET A 47 0.34 3.22 19.85
N ASP A 48 -0.67 2.51 20.34
CA ASP A 48 -0.68 1.05 20.33
C ASP A 48 -1.31 0.50 19.04
N PHE A 49 -0.66 -0.53 18.50
CA PHE A 49 -1.11 -1.28 17.33
C PHE A 49 -1.32 -2.75 17.70
N THR A 50 -2.26 -3.41 17.02
CA THR A 50 -2.54 -4.83 17.17
C THR A 50 -2.41 -5.56 15.85
N LEU A 51 -1.93 -6.80 15.89
CA LEU A 51 -1.78 -7.64 14.69
C LEU A 51 -3.16 -8.04 14.15
N VAL A 52 -3.37 -7.84 12.85
CA VAL A 52 -4.59 -8.28 12.15
C VAL A 52 -4.31 -9.52 11.32
N GLU A 53 -3.31 -9.47 10.49
CA GLU A 53 -2.96 -10.52 9.56
C GLU A 53 -1.45 -10.68 9.51
N ASP A 54 -1.02 -11.92 9.51
CA ASP A 54 0.37 -12.30 9.41
C ASP A 54 0.65 -12.62 7.94
N HIS A 55 1.23 -11.67 7.25
CA HIS A 55 1.67 -11.81 5.87
C HIS A 55 3.12 -12.23 5.88
N ASP A 56 3.37 -13.52 5.66
CA ASP A 56 4.71 -14.11 5.46
C ASP A 56 5.82 -13.48 6.30
N ALA A 57 5.54 -13.25 7.60
CA ALA A 57 6.47 -12.63 8.55
C ALA A 57 7.87 -13.28 8.53
N TYR A 58 8.00 -14.40 7.80
CA TYR A 58 9.23 -15.13 7.54
C TYR A 58 9.24 -15.77 6.16
N ASP A 59 9.50 -14.99 5.13
CA ASP A 59 10.03 -15.55 3.89
C ASP A 59 11.56 -15.44 3.89
N LEU A 60 12.20 -16.51 4.27
CA LEU A 60 13.67 -16.62 4.22
C LEU A 60 14.22 -16.51 2.80
N SER A 61 13.37 -16.63 1.77
CA SER A 61 13.78 -16.59 0.36
C SER A 61 13.83 -15.19 -0.21
N THR A 62 13.02 -14.25 0.32
CA THR A 62 12.88 -12.89 -0.23
C THR A 62 13.55 -11.79 0.56
N SER A 63 14.07 -12.08 1.76
CA SER A 63 14.61 -11.07 2.70
C SER A 63 13.58 -10.03 3.16
N MET A 64 12.32 -10.15 2.74
CA MET A 64 11.21 -9.31 3.14
C MET A 64 10.34 -10.00 4.18
N ALA A 65 9.89 -9.25 5.16
CA ALA A 65 8.86 -9.69 6.08
C ALA A 65 7.86 -8.54 6.25
N ALA A 66 6.58 -8.87 6.29
CA ALA A 66 5.53 -7.87 6.46
C ALA A 66 4.37 -8.42 7.30
N ILE A 67 3.69 -7.51 7.99
CA ILE A 67 2.45 -7.80 8.73
C ILE A 67 1.43 -6.71 8.45
N TYR A 68 0.16 -7.01 8.74
CA TYR A 68 -0.87 -5.98 8.85
C TYR A 68 -1.19 -5.71 10.32
N VAL A 69 -1.30 -4.45 10.66
CA VAL A 69 -1.72 -4.01 11.99
C VAL A 69 -2.93 -3.09 11.89
N GLU A 70 -3.64 -2.94 13.00
CA GLU A 70 -4.72 -1.97 13.15
C GLU A 70 -4.50 -1.14 14.41
N CYS A 71 -5.14 0.03 14.48
CA CYS A 71 -5.17 0.86 15.67
C CYS A 71 -6.60 1.41 15.91
N SER A 72 -6.86 1.85 17.14
CA SER A 72 -8.19 2.35 17.52
C SER A 72 -8.60 3.67 16.86
N GLU A 73 -7.63 4.45 16.36
CA GLU A 73 -7.89 5.74 15.72
C GLU A 73 -8.45 5.60 14.31
N TYR A 74 -8.13 4.50 13.62
CA TYR A 74 -8.57 4.19 12.24
C TYR A 74 -9.19 2.80 12.19
N PRO A 75 -10.39 2.60 12.80
CA PRO A 75 -11.01 1.29 12.93
C PRO A 75 -11.40 0.72 11.57
N GLY A 76 -10.99 -0.52 11.32
CA GLY A 76 -11.26 -1.23 10.07
C GLY A 76 -10.24 -1.00 8.95
N GLU A 77 -9.31 -0.05 9.11
CA GLU A 77 -8.20 0.11 8.18
C GLU A 77 -7.04 -0.83 8.54
N LYS A 78 -6.52 -1.51 7.52
CA LYS A 78 -5.33 -2.36 7.63
C LYS A 78 -4.10 -1.53 7.30
N ILE A 79 -3.16 -1.46 8.22
CA ILE A 79 -1.91 -0.73 8.08
C ILE A 79 -0.83 -1.75 7.75
N PHE A 80 -0.21 -1.61 6.59
CA PHE A 80 0.93 -2.43 6.20
C PHE A 80 2.18 -2.00 6.96
N VAL A 81 2.94 -2.98 7.48
CA VAL A 81 4.25 -2.76 8.08
C VAL A 81 5.21 -3.80 7.54
N GLY A 82 6.22 -3.35 6.84
CA GLY A 82 7.25 -4.19 6.25
C GLY A 82 8.64 -3.94 6.83
N ARG A 83 9.54 -4.87 6.58
CA ARG A 83 10.96 -4.67 6.82
C ARG A 83 11.79 -5.31 5.73
N ASP A 84 12.85 -4.63 5.36
CA ASP A 84 13.85 -5.10 4.42
C ASP A 84 15.17 -5.40 5.13
N SER A 85 15.83 -6.44 4.67
CA SER A 85 17.17 -6.75 5.09
C SER A 85 18.16 -6.14 4.10
N LEU A 86 18.88 -5.12 4.56
CA LEU A 86 19.87 -4.41 3.75
C LEU A 86 21.28 -4.97 3.98
N ASN A 87 22.19 -4.69 3.04
CA ASN A 87 23.62 -5.01 3.14
C ASN A 87 23.91 -6.49 3.52
N GLY A 88 23.12 -7.43 2.95
CA GLY A 88 23.28 -8.85 3.24
C GLY A 88 22.90 -9.25 4.67
N GLY A 89 21.87 -8.61 5.23
CA GLY A 89 21.31 -8.90 6.56
C GLY A 89 21.99 -8.17 7.72
N LYS A 90 22.86 -7.21 7.43
CA LYS A 90 23.54 -6.44 8.48
C LYS A 90 22.73 -5.26 9.01
N GLU A 91 21.78 -4.79 8.22
CA GLU A 91 20.91 -3.66 8.55
C GLU A 91 19.47 -4.06 8.26
N ILE A 92 18.54 -3.54 9.06
CA ILE A 92 17.11 -3.74 8.90
C ILE A 92 16.48 -2.35 8.73
N ALA A 93 15.75 -2.15 7.62
CA ALA A 93 14.91 -0.98 7.40
C ALA A 93 13.44 -1.38 7.58
N TYR A 94 12.71 -0.62 8.39
CA TYR A 94 11.27 -0.74 8.52
C TYR A 94 10.58 0.30 7.67
N HIS A 95 9.44 -0.05 7.10
CA HIS A 95 8.57 0.84 6.33
C HIS A 95 7.11 0.50 6.61
N ASP A 96 6.24 1.47 6.45
CA ASP A 96 4.80 1.35 6.71
C ASP A 96 4.00 2.29 5.80
N ASN A 97 2.67 2.17 5.82
CA ASN A 97 1.76 3.07 5.11
C ASN A 97 0.80 3.82 6.06
N PHE A 98 1.14 3.95 7.33
CA PHE A 98 0.24 4.54 8.33
C PHE A 98 -0.17 5.98 8.01
N VAL A 99 0.75 6.85 7.57
CA VAL A 99 0.42 8.24 7.24
C VAL A 99 -0.49 8.31 6.01
N ALA A 100 -0.33 7.39 5.06
CA ALA A 100 -1.24 7.28 3.91
C ALA A 100 -2.66 6.85 4.34
N ILE A 101 -2.77 5.93 5.30
CA ILE A 101 -4.06 5.55 5.91
C ILE A 101 -4.66 6.72 6.68
N LYS A 102 -3.86 7.42 7.50
CA LYS A 102 -4.27 8.62 8.26
C LYS A 102 -4.92 9.68 7.35
N TYR A 103 -4.38 9.87 6.16
CA TYR A 103 -4.83 10.91 5.23
C TYR A 103 -5.65 10.39 4.05
N LYS A 104 -6.02 9.11 4.04
CA LYS A 104 -6.76 8.45 2.96
C LYS A 104 -7.98 9.24 2.50
N GLN A 105 -8.85 9.58 3.45
CA GLN A 105 -10.09 10.30 3.13
C GLN A 105 -9.82 11.73 2.64
N GLN A 106 -8.90 12.46 3.28
CA GLN A 106 -8.58 13.84 2.90
C GLN A 106 -7.93 13.90 1.52
N THR A 107 -7.07 12.94 1.20
CA THR A 107 -6.43 12.80 -0.12
C THR A 107 -7.48 12.58 -1.21
N LYS A 108 -8.40 11.65 -0.97
CA LYS A 108 -9.49 11.37 -1.90
C LYS A 108 -10.38 12.60 -2.11
N GLU A 109 -10.82 13.26 -1.03
CA GLU A 109 -11.66 14.46 -1.10
C GLU A 109 -10.99 15.63 -1.83
N LEU A 110 -9.68 15.82 -1.61
CA LEU A 110 -8.92 16.84 -2.34
C LEU A 110 -8.87 16.52 -3.84
N ALA A 111 -8.52 15.29 -4.20
CA ALA A 111 -8.47 14.84 -5.58
C ALA A 111 -9.85 14.94 -6.28
N GLU A 112 -10.93 14.53 -5.60
CA GLU A 112 -12.31 14.67 -6.10
C GLU A 112 -12.68 16.13 -6.35
N LYS A 113 -12.36 17.01 -5.42
CA LYS A 113 -12.60 18.45 -5.56
C LYS A 113 -11.83 19.04 -6.74
N MET A 114 -10.55 18.71 -6.86
CA MET A 114 -9.69 19.19 -7.94
C MET A 114 -10.18 18.70 -9.31
N ALA A 115 -10.45 17.40 -9.42
CA ALA A 115 -10.94 16.79 -10.65
C ALA A 115 -12.31 17.38 -11.06
N SER A 116 -13.25 17.44 -10.13
CA SER A 116 -14.61 17.96 -10.42
C SER A 116 -14.62 19.43 -10.83
N ASN A 117 -13.71 20.25 -10.31
CA ASN A 117 -13.59 21.66 -10.67
C ASN A 117 -13.22 21.86 -12.15
N VAL A 118 -12.48 20.93 -12.75
CA VAL A 118 -11.96 21.08 -14.12
C VAL A 118 -12.64 20.14 -15.13
N LEU A 119 -13.13 19.00 -14.69
CA LEU A 119 -13.72 17.96 -15.55
C LEU A 119 -15.26 17.87 -15.42
N GLY A 120 -15.83 18.46 -14.37
CA GLY A 120 -17.25 18.27 -14.05
C GLY A 120 -17.51 16.94 -13.33
N GLU A 121 -18.53 16.21 -13.77
CA GLU A 121 -18.88 14.93 -13.16
C GLU A 121 -17.75 13.91 -13.38
N CYS A 122 -17.23 13.38 -12.28
CA CYS A 122 -16.23 12.32 -12.28
C CYS A 122 -16.27 11.57 -10.95
N ARG A 123 -15.61 10.41 -10.91
CA ARG A 123 -15.39 9.65 -9.68
C ARG A 123 -13.88 9.47 -9.48
N VAL A 124 -13.43 9.60 -8.24
CA VAL A 124 -12.04 9.42 -7.89
C VAL A 124 -11.86 8.16 -7.04
N LEU A 125 -10.90 7.35 -7.42
CA LEU A 125 -10.46 6.20 -6.65
C LEU A 125 -9.06 6.49 -6.08
N TYR A 126 -8.90 6.25 -4.80
CA TYR A 126 -7.62 6.29 -4.09
C TYR A 126 -7.58 5.20 -3.05
N GLU A 127 -6.57 4.37 -3.12
CA GLU A 127 -6.24 3.37 -2.10
C GLU A 127 -4.75 3.49 -1.77
N PRO A 128 -4.39 3.66 -0.49
CA PRO A 128 -3.00 3.62 -0.07
C PRO A 128 -2.34 2.29 -0.45
N TYR A 129 -1.09 2.35 -0.93
CA TYR A 129 -0.35 1.14 -1.26
C TYR A 129 -0.06 0.26 -0.06
N ASP A 130 -0.17 -1.04 -0.24
CA ASP A 130 0.18 -2.06 0.76
C ASP A 130 1.69 -2.30 0.88
N ASN A 131 2.52 -1.65 0.08
CA ASN A 131 3.96 -1.88 0.07
C ASN A 131 4.76 -0.98 1.03
N GLY A 132 4.06 -0.14 1.81
CA GLY A 132 4.67 0.68 2.85
C GLY A 132 5.69 1.71 2.38
N SER A 133 5.58 2.15 1.12
CA SER A 133 6.57 3.05 0.53
C SER A 133 6.24 4.52 0.78
N GLN A 134 6.24 4.95 2.02
CA GLN A 134 6.24 6.36 2.40
C GLN A 134 7.64 6.78 2.90
N PRO A 135 8.00 8.08 2.89
CA PRO A 135 9.25 8.55 3.46
C PRO A 135 9.45 8.09 4.90
N ASP A 136 10.65 7.64 5.25
CA ASP A 136 10.97 7.13 6.58
C ASP A 136 10.78 8.18 7.67
N GLU A 137 10.98 9.47 7.32
CA GLU A 137 10.79 10.61 8.21
C GLU A 137 9.31 10.92 8.51
N PHE A 138 8.36 10.36 7.77
CA PHE A 138 6.94 10.56 8.06
C PHE A 138 6.55 9.85 9.35
N ASP A 139 5.97 10.62 10.26
CA ASP A 139 5.54 10.18 11.58
C ASP A 139 4.17 10.77 11.95
N ASN A 140 3.81 10.71 13.22
CA ASN A 140 2.54 11.25 13.69
C ASN A 140 2.42 12.78 13.57
N SER A 141 3.54 13.51 13.51
CA SER A 141 3.59 14.97 13.33
C SER A 141 3.48 15.43 11.90
N THR A 142 3.65 14.52 10.93
CA THR A 142 3.51 14.81 9.49
C THR A 142 2.16 15.43 9.20
N THR A 143 2.16 16.60 8.57
CA THR A 143 0.95 17.33 8.19
C THR A 143 0.40 16.78 6.85
N PHE A 144 -0.88 17.09 6.56
CA PHE A 144 -1.48 16.71 5.30
C PHE A 144 -0.77 17.35 4.10
N GLU A 145 -0.38 18.62 4.22
CA GLU A 145 0.36 19.36 3.21
C GLU A 145 1.73 18.72 2.92
N GLU A 146 2.44 18.29 3.95
CA GLU A 146 3.72 17.57 3.78
C GLU A 146 3.48 16.23 3.09
N PHE A 147 2.45 15.48 3.50
CA PHE A 147 2.13 14.19 2.92
C PHE A 147 1.85 14.28 1.42
N ILE A 148 1.03 15.25 0.97
CA ILE A 148 0.69 15.38 -0.45
C ILE A 148 1.79 16.00 -1.32
N SER A 149 2.70 16.78 -0.73
CA SER A 149 3.75 17.50 -1.47
C SER A 149 5.10 16.80 -1.49
N ARG A 150 5.34 15.85 -0.60
CA ARG A 150 6.63 15.18 -0.40
C ARG A 150 6.53 13.66 -0.33
N ASN A 151 5.55 13.06 -1.00
CA ASN A 151 5.41 11.61 -1.00
C ASN A 151 6.07 10.98 -2.25
N PRO A 152 7.37 10.62 -2.20
CA PRO A 152 8.09 10.06 -3.33
C PRO A 152 7.57 8.68 -3.76
N SER A 153 6.78 8.04 -2.92
CA SER A 153 6.22 6.71 -3.17
C SER A 153 4.93 6.73 -3.95
N LYS A 154 4.52 7.93 -4.33
CA LYS A 154 3.40 8.20 -5.21
C LYS A 154 2.03 7.85 -4.63
N ILE A 155 1.27 8.90 -4.46
CA ILE A 155 -0.17 8.81 -4.30
C ILE A 155 -0.72 8.49 -5.70
N ASP A 156 -1.35 7.34 -5.89
CA ASP A 156 -1.96 6.96 -7.16
C ASP A 156 -3.43 7.35 -7.16
N ILE A 157 -3.77 8.31 -8.00
CA ILE A 157 -5.13 8.79 -8.20
C ILE A 157 -5.68 8.26 -9.52
N TYR A 158 -6.84 7.62 -9.46
CA TYR A 158 -7.55 7.15 -10.64
C TYR A 158 -8.87 7.90 -10.76
N ILE A 159 -9.08 8.54 -11.91
CA ILE A 159 -10.28 9.33 -12.23
C ILE A 159 -11.09 8.57 -13.26
N LEU A 160 -12.35 8.29 -12.93
CA LEU A 160 -13.29 7.69 -13.87
C LEU A 160 -14.20 8.80 -14.40
N LEU A 161 -14.23 8.96 -15.70
CA LEU A 161 -15.12 9.89 -16.41
C LEU A 161 -16.34 9.13 -16.92
N PRO A 162 -17.56 9.69 -16.80
CA PRO A 162 -18.79 9.00 -17.21
C PRO A 162 -18.87 8.81 -18.73
N PRO A 163 -19.75 7.91 -19.23
CA PRO A 163 -19.86 7.59 -20.66
C PRO A 163 -20.15 8.76 -21.59
N GLU A 164 -20.81 9.81 -21.10
CA GLU A 164 -21.10 11.03 -21.86
C GLU A 164 -19.90 11.98 -21.97
N HIS A 165 -18.85 11.77 -21.19
CA HIS A 165 -17.65 12.59 -21.24
C HIS A 165 -16.80 12.20 -22.45
N THR A 166 -16.63 13.14 -23.39
CA THR A 166 -15.79 12.92 -24.56
C THR A 166 -14.34 13.23 -24.23
N ALA A 167 -13.43 12.32 -24.58
CA ALA A 167 -11.99 12.52 -24.40
C ALA A 167 -11.50 13.82 -25.07
N ASP A 168 -10.86 14.71 -24.30
CA ASP A 168 -10.26 15.96 -24.77
C ASP A 168 -8.87 16.12 -24.14
N GLU A 169 -7.84 16.31 -24.96
CA GLU A 169 -6.46 16.58 -24.50
C GLU A 169 -6.38 17.81 -23.58
N LYS A 170 -7.32 18.76 -23.71
CA LYS A 170 -7.39 19.92 -22.82
C LYS A 170 -7.76 19.56 -21.39
N ASP A 171 -8.45 18.45 -21.18
CA ASP A 171 -8.83 17.99 -19.84
C ASP A 171 -7.59 17.59 -19.05
N LEU A 172 -6.68 16.88 -19.68
CA LEU A 172 -5.41 16.52 -19.07
C LEU A 172 -4.63 17.77 -18.65
N LYS A 173 -4.50 18.74 -19.56
CA LYS A 173 -3.78 19.99 -19.27
C LYS A 173 -4.39 20.79 -18.12
N LYS A 174 -5.71 20.89 -18.05
CA LYS A 174 -6.38 21.56 -16.92
C LYS A 174 -6.13 20.84 -15.60
N LEU A 175 -6.12 19.50 -15.63
CA LEU A 175 -5.81 18.70 -14.47
C LEU A 175 -4.39 18.91 -14.00
N GLU A 176 -3.40 18.88 -14.89
CA GLU A 176 -2.00 19.18 -14.61
C GLU A 176 -1.84 20.54 -13.92
N GLU A 177 -2.46 21.59 -14.48
CA GLU A 177 -2.44 22.93 -13.90
C GLU A 177 -3.04 22.98 -12.49
N GLU A 178 -4.14 22.25 -12.24
CA GLU A 178 -4.77 22.20 -10.92
C GLU A 178 -3.94 21.40 -9.92
N TRP A 179 -3.27 20.30 -10.33
CA TRP A 179 -2.35 19.53 -9.53
C TRP A 179 -1.13 20.34 -9.10
N ILE A 180 -0.48 21.03 -10.04
CA ILE A 180 0.67 21.93 -9.78
C ILE A 180 0.27 23.02 -8.78
N LYS A 181 -0.85 23.68 -9.01
CA LYS A 181 -1.37 24.76 -8.15
C LYS A 181 -1.57 24.33 -6.70
N ASN A 182 -1.98 23.07 -6.49
CA ASN A 182 -2.21 22.51 -5.16
C ASN A 182 -1.00 21.75 -4.60
N HIS A 183 0.14 21.72 -5.30
CA HIS A 183 1.34 20.96 -4.93
C HIS A 183 1.04 19.50 -4.61
N PHE A 184 0.15 18.87 -5.39
CA PHE A 184 -0.32 17.51 -5.16
C PHE A 184 0.54 16.49 -5.92
N VAL A 185 1.67 16.12 -5.32
CA VAL A 185 2.63 15.14 -5.88
C VAL A 185 1.96 13.76 -5.97
N SER A 186 1.69 13.31 -7.17
CA SER A 186 0.99 12.04 -7.39
C SER A 186 1.12 11.53 -8.81
N TYR A 187 0.91 10.24 -8.99
CA TYR A 187 0.51 9.68 -10.27
C TYR A 187 -1.01 9.90 -10.44
N CYS A 188 -1.42 10.36 -11.60
CA CYS A 188 -2.82 10.53 -11.96
C CYS A 188 -3.14 9.80 -13.26
N CYS A 189 -4.17 8.99 -13.26
CA CYS A 189 -4.64 8.28 -14.45
C CYS A 189 -6.15 8.51 -14.63
N MET A 190 -6.55 8.97 -15.82
CA MET A 190 -7.96 9.16 -16.21
C MET A 190 -8.41 8.03 -17.12
N TYR A 191 -9.59 7.48 -16.85
CA TYR A 191 -10.28 6.51 -17.69
C TYR A 191 -11.57 7.11 -18.23
N TYR A 192 -11.73 7.12 -19.54
CA TYR A 192 -12.96 7.51 -20.23
C TYR A 192 -13.84 6.26 -20.33
N ILE A 193 -14.74 6.09 -19.38
CA ILE A 193 -15.56 4.88 -19.25
C ILE A 193 -16.65 4.91 -20.34
N THR A 194 -16.94 3.76 -20.95
CA THR A 194 -17.91 3.63 -22.04
C THR A 194 -19.25 3.08 -21.61
N ASP A 195 -19.32 2.53 -20.41
CA ASP A 195 -20.48 1.81 -19.91
C ASP A 195 -20.89 2.29 -18.51
N GLU A 196 -22.17 2.63 -18.36
CA GLU A 196 -22.72 3.17 -17.11
C GLU A 196 -22.70 2.17 -15.96
N GLU A 197 -22.85 0.88 -16.23
CA GLU A 197 -22.76 -0.17 -15.19
C GLU A 197 -21.33 -0.27 -14.67
N ALA A 198 -20.33 -0.25 -15.58
CA ALA A 198 -18.93 -0.20 -15.23
C ALA A 198 -18.59 1.08 -14.45
N TYR A 199 -19.05 2.24 -14.91
CA TYR A 199 -18.82 3.52 -14.23
C TYR A 199 -19.30 3.48 -12.77
N ARG A 200 -20.47 2.91 -12.50
CA ARG A 200 -21.01 2.77 -11.14
C ARG A 200 -20.40 1.62 -10.35
N GLY A 201 -20.06 0.54 -11.03
CA GLY A 201 -19.62 -0.72 -10.40
C GLY A 201 -18.16 -0.71 -9.94
N ILE A 202 -17.27 0.02 -10.62
CA ILE A 202 -15.86 0.12 -10.27
C ILE A 202 -15.72 0.85 -8.91
N GLN A 203 -15.19 0.19 -7.89
CA GLN A 203 -14.98 0.77 -6.56
C GLN A 203 -13.50 0.99 -6.24
N VAL A 204 -12.62 0.14 -6.78
CA VAL A 204 -11.17 0.22 -6.64
C VAL A 204 -10.51 0.07 -8.02
N HIS A 205 -9.27 0.54 -8.16
CA HIS A 205 -8.59 0.49 -9.46
C HIS A 205 -8.48 -0.94 -10.03
N SER A 206 -8.29 -1.95 -9.19
CA SER A 206 -8.24 -3.35 -9.65
C SER A 206 -9.52 -3.81 -10.33
N ASP A 207 -10.67 -3.20 -10.02
CA ASP A 207 -11.95 -3.53 -10.66
C ASP A 207 -11.98 -3.16 -12.14
N VAL A 208 -11.22 -2.14 -12.57
CA VAL A 208 -11.14 -1.73 -13.98
C VAL A 208 -10.77 -2.92 -14.87
N ARG A 209 -9.93 -3.82 -14.40
CA ARG A 209 -9.53 -5.03 -15.13
C ARG A 209 -10.63 -6.08 -15.22
N ASN A 210 -11.64 -6.02 -14.35
CA ASN A 210 -12.77 -6.96 -14.33
C ASN A 210 -13.85 -6.60 -15.35
N TYR A 211 -13.85 -5.35 -15.82
CA TYR A 211 -14.77 -4.87 -16.86
C TYR A 211 -14.04 -4.86 -18.21
N ASP A 212 -14.24 -5.90 -19.02
CA ASP A 212 -13.60 -6.01 -20.34
C ASP A 212 -14.00 -4.84 -21.24
N LYS A 213 -13.01 -4.08 -21.74
CA LYS A 213 -13.20 -2.93 -22.64
C LYS A 213 -14.15 -1.86 -22.12
N CYS A 214 -14.14 -1.60 -20.81
CA CYS A 214 -15.03 -0.60 -20.21
C CYS A 214 -14.60 0.85 -20.46
N TYR A 215 -13.46 1.10 -21.08
CA TYR A 215 -12.96 2.44 -21.42
C TYR A 215 -12.41 2.49 -22.85
N THR A 216 -12.51 3.67 -23.50
CA THR A 216 -11.96 3.90 -24.86
C THR A 216 -10.58 4.49 -24.84
N ASP A 217 -10.33 5.39 -23.91
CA ASP A 217 -9.09 6.13 -23.80
C ASP A 217 -8.59 6.14 -22.36
N MET A 218 -7.28 6.28 -22.21
CA MET A 218 -6.63 6.47 -20.95
C MET A 218 -5.58 7.56 -21.11
N ALA A 219 -5.59 8.55 -20.21
CA ALA A 219 -4.56 9.57 -20.14
C ALA A 219 -3.95 9.58 -18.74
N ARG A 220 -2.64 9.77 -18.64
CA ARG A 220 -1.95 9.74 -17.35
C ARG A 220 -0.78 10.70 -17.30
N PHE A 221 -0.50 11.19 -16.10
CA PHE A 221 0.69 11.97 -15.80
C PHE A 221 1.23 11.67 -14.40
N ASP A 222 2.50 11.93 -14.22
CA ASP A 222 3.18 12.00 -12.93
C ASP A 222 3.53 13.47 -12.63
N LEU A 223 3.11 13.98 -11.47
CA LEU A 223 3.65 15.21 -10.91
C LEU A 223 4.70 14.87 -9.87
N ASN A 224 5.92 15.33 -10.08
CA ASN A 224 7.05 15.10 -9.18
C ASN A 224 7.17 16.22 -8.12
N GLU A 225 7.98 16.00 -7.08
CA GLU A 225 8.23 16.98 -6.01
C GLU A 225 8.84 18.30 -6.50
N ASP A 226 9.59 18.28 -7.59
CA ASP A 226 10.13 19.48 -8.24
C ASP A 226 9.12 20.19 -9.17
N MET A 227 7.85 19.79 -9.11
CA MET A 227 6.75 20.28 -9.95
C MET A 227 6.94 20.01 -11.45
N THR A 228 7.80 19.10 -11.81
CA THR A 228 7.89 18.61 -13.19
C THR A 228 6.82 17.57 -13.47
N ILE A 229 6.27 17.61 -14.69
CA ILE A 229 5.26 16.65 -15.14
C ILE A 229 5.88 15.73 -16.19
N THR A 230 5.64 14.46 -16.03
CA THR A 230 5.84 13.44 -17.06
C THR A 230 4.49 12.96 -17.54
N VAL A 231 4.21 13.08 -18.83
CA VAL A 231 2.93 12.71 -19.44
C VAL A 231 3.10 11.45 -20.28
N GLU A 232 2.19 10.50 -20.10
CA GLU A 232 2.07 9.35 -20.96
C GLU A 232 0.61 9.21 -21.42
N TYR A 233 0.42 9.12 -22.73
CA TYR A 233 -0.87 8.80 -23.32
C TYR A 233 -0.89 7.31 -23.70
N GLY A 234 -1.98 6.64 -23.37
CA GLY A 234 -2.30 5.32 -23.89
C GLY A 234 -3.64 5.40 -24.61
N ILE A 235 -3.63 5.18 -25.92
CA ILE A 235 -4.85 4.89 -26.68
C ILE A 235 -4.92 3.38 -26.73
N ASN A 236 -6.06 2.80 -26.37
CA ASN A 236 -6.30 1.38 -26.61
C ASN A 236 -6.65 1.22 -28.09
N ASP A 237 -5.72 0.65 -28.86
CA ASP A 237 -5.97 0.16 -30.21
C ASP A 237 -6.91 -1.06 -30.20
#